data_20120e4145af49430410abf8631b8bd4
#
_entry.id   20120e4145af49430410abf8631b8bd4
#
_cell.length_a   1.000
_cell.length_b   1.000
_cell.length_c   1.000
_cell.angle_alpha   90.00
_cell.angle_beta   90.00
_cell.angle_gamma   90.00
#
_symmetry.space_group_name_H-M   'P 1'
#
loop_
_entity.id
_entity.type
_entity.pdbx_description
1 polymer ?
#
loop_
_entity_poly.entity_id
_entity_poly.type
_entity_poly.pdbx_seq_one_letter_code
_entity_poly.pdbx_strand_id
1 'polypeptide(L)'
;VVGRLYTNTLVDVDMVGKEWTKVSSGNCEGYVQTQCLCFGEEAEAIAEQIGTDNLLAGYTIAEIEAIEAEAEAERAAAAAEEARRQKIIANTISGTDITYNPTMSVSDDDIWLMACIIDWEAAYQPYAGKLAVANVILNRVRSGHYPGTVSGVVYQRSQFSGVSDGAGNPSDRFAARLANGPRNTECMQAALEALSGVNNIGGYTSFRALYTVDVNNYSDFVIIGD
;
A
#
# COMPACT_ATOMS: atom_id res chain seq x y z
N VAL A 1 -34.64 -18.96 -1.87
CA VAL A 1 -33.91 -17.83 -2.47
C VAL A 1 -32.89 -18.42 -3.43
N VAL A 2 -32.89 -17.96 -4.69
CA VAL A 2 -32.00 -18.50 -5.74
C VAL A 2 -30.84 -17.56 -6.03
N GLY A 3 -30.95 -16.28 -5.63
CA GLY A 3 -29.96 -15.26 -5.85
C GLY A 3 -30.34 -13.93 -5.23
N ARG A 4 -29.56 -12.89 -5.49
CA ARG A 4 -29.81 -11.50 -5.07
C ARG A 4 -29.74 -10.55 -6.24
N LEU A 5 -30.63 -9.58 -6.25
CA LEU A 5 -30.60 -8.39 -7.07
C LEU A 5 -30.26 -7.21 -6.16
N TYR A 6 -29.35 -6.37 -6.59
CA TYR A 6 -28.99 -5.14 -5.89
C TYR A 6 -29.65 -3.93 -6.57
N THR A 7 -29.56 -2.77 -5.95
CA THR A 7 -29.96 -1.52 -6.60
C THR A 7 -29.17 -1.36 -7.89
N ASN A 8 -29.82 -0.92 -8.98
CA ASN A 8 -29.26 -0.79 -10.32
C ASN A 8 -28.97 -2.12 -11.04
N THR A 9 -29.58 -3.24 -10.60
CA THR A 9 -29.53 -4.48 -11.37
C THR A 9 -30.47 -4.40 -12.56
N LEU A 10 -29.94 -4.64 -13.76
CA LEU A 10 -30.72 -4.82 -14.97
C LEU A 10 -31.33 -6.24 -14.97
N VAL A 11 -32.60 -6.33 -15.24
CA VAL A 11 -33.33 -7.60 -15.33
C VAL A 11 -34.11 -7.68 -16.63
N ASP A 12 -34.14 -8.88 -17.23
CA ASP A 12 -35.10 -9.22 -18.27
C ASP A 12 -36.41 -9.68 -17.61
N VAL A 13 -37.53 -9.17 -18.08
CA VAL A 13 -38.87 -9.48 -17.51
C VAL A 13 -39.55 -10.55 -18.35
N ASP A 14 -39.70 -11.74 -17.78
CA ASP A 14 -40.37 -12.85 -18.44
C ASP A 14 -41.88 -12.77 -18.33
N MET A 15 -42.37 -12.40 -17.12
CA MET A 15 -43.82 -12.34 -16.87
C MET A 15 -44.10 -11.36 -15.72
N VAL A 16 -44.86 -10.33 -16.01
CA VAL A 16 -45.33 -9.37 -15.01
C VAL A 16 -46.53 -9.91 -14.25
N GLY A 17 -46.38 -10.01 -12.92
CA GLY A 17 -47.48 -10.37 -12.03
C GLY A 17 -47.87 -9.20 -11.12
N LYS A 18 -49.01 -9.34 -10.43
CA LYS A 18 -49.54 -8.28 -9.56
C LYS A 18 -48.66 -8.04 -8.33
N GLU A 19 -48.17 -9.10 -7.71
CA GLU A 19 -47.32 -9.04 -6.51
C GLU A 19 -45.89 -9.48 -6.79
N TRP A 20 -45.70 -10.45 -7.69
CA TRP A 20 -44.44 -11.06 -8.05
C TRP A 20 -44.26 -11.09 -9.56
N THR A 21 -43.13 -10.63 -10.02
CA THR A 21 -42.73 -10.62 -11.43
C THR A 21 -41.61 -11.63 -11.62
N LYS A 22 -41.76 -12.48 -12.66
CA LYS A 22 -40.68 -13.40 -13.07
C LYS A 22 -39.66 -12.65 -13.86
N VAL A 23 -38.41 -12.77 -13.45
CA VAL A 23 -37.25 -12.07 -14.05
C VAL A 23 -36.07 -13.00 -14.21
N SER A 24 -35.17 -12.63 -15.13
CA SER A 24 -33.84 -13.18 -15.27
C SER A 24 -32.78 -12.05 -15.28
N SER A 25 -31.64 -12.30 -14.72
CA SER A 25 -30.50 -11.37 -14.73
C SER A 25 -29.20 -12.11 -14.45
N GLY A 26 -28.21 -11.98 -15.34
CA GLY A 26 -26.99 -12.79 -15.25
C GLY A 26 -27.31 -14.28 -15.27
N ASN A 27 -26.83 -15.01 -14.27
CA ASN A 27 -27.11 -16.45 -14.08
C ASN A 27 -28.31 -16.74 -13.17
N CYS A 28 -29.08 -15.71 -12.81
CA CYS A 28 -30.24 -15.83 -11.91
C CYS A 28 -31.55 -15.83 -12.70
N GLU A 29 -32.44 -16.75 -12.37
CA GLU A 29 -33.84 -16.73 -12.81
C GLU A 29 -34.76 -16.97 -11.60
N GLY A 30 -35.76 -16.14 -11.42
CA GLY A 30 -36.66 -16.26 -10.28
C GLY A 30 -37.77 -15.19 -10.24
N TYR A 31 -38.35 -15.02 -9.05
CA TYR A 31 -39.41 -14.05 -8.83
C TYR A 31 -38.92 -12.95 -7.88
N VAL A 32 -39.23 -11.71 -8.22
CA VAL A 32 -39.01 -10.53 -7.40
C VAL A 32 -40.32 -9.81 -7.14
N GLN A 33 -40.43 -9.10 -6.03
CA GLN A 33 -41.66 -8.31 -5.77
C GLN A 33 -41.78 -7.22 -6.82
N THR A 34 -42.95 -7.16 -7.47
CA THR A 34 -43.22 -6.23 -8.58
C THR A 34 -42.98 -4.77 -8.20
N GLN A 35 -43.27 -4.41 -6.93
CA GLN A 35 -43.00 -3.06 -6.39
C GLN A 35 -41.54 -2.66 -6.31
N CYS A 36 -40.61 -3.60 -6.43
CA CYS A 36 -39.16 -3.34 -6.42
C CYS A 36 -38.56 -3.13 -7.82
N LEU A 37 -39.42 -3.14 -8.85
CA LEU A 37 -39.03 -2.98 -10.24
C LEU A 37 -39.52 -1.66 -10.82
N CYS A 38 -38.72 -1.02 -11.64
CA CYS A 38 -39.13 0.04 -12.56
C CYS A 38 -39.32 -0.57 -13.95
N PHE A 39 -40.22 -0.05 -14.75
CA PHE A 39 -40.57 -0.55 -16.07
C PHE A 39 -40.61 0.56 -17.11
N GLY A 40 -40.42 0.21 -18.39
CA GLY A 40 -40.59 1.09 -19.54
C GLY A 40 -39.73 2.35 -19.47
N GLU A 41 -40.29 3.49 -19.87
CA GLU A 41 -39.57 4.77 -19.98
C GLU A 41 -38.93 5.22 -18.66
N GLU A 42 -39.48 4.89 -17.51
CA GLU A 42 -38.92 5.22 -16.20
C GLU A 42 -37.61 4.41 -15.95
N ALA A 43 -37.63 3.12 -16.29
CA ALA A 43 -36.44 2.28 -16.18
C ALA A 43 -35.33 2.73 -17.16
N GLU A 44 -35.70 3.10 -18.38
CA GLU A 44 -34.78 3.61 -19.41
C GLU A 44 -34.14 4.93 -18.94
N ALA A 45 -34.93 5.87 -18.41
CA ALA A 45 -34.38 7.13 -17.89
C ALA A 45 -33.44 6.94 -16.72
N ILE A 46 -33.71 5.99 -15.81
CA ILE A 46 -32.82 5.63 -14.71
C ILE A 46 -31.53 5.00 -15.25
N ALA A 47 -31.62 4.09 -16.22
CA ALA A 47 -30.48 3.44 -16.82
C ALA A 47 -29.55 4.42 -17.55
N GLU A 48 -30.12 5.42 -18.27
CA GLU A 48 -29.35 6.50 -18.89
C GLU A 48 -28.64 7.37 -17.85
N GLN A 49 -29.32 7.70 -16.76
CA GLN A 49 -28.73 8.54 -15.69
C GLN A 49 -27.58 7.83 -14.97
N ILE A 50 -27.66 6.51 -14.77
CA ILE A 50 -26.63 5.70 -14.13
C ILE A 50 -25.47 5.44 -15.09
N GLY A 51 -25.75 5.33 -16.38
CA GLY A 51 -24.86 4.86 -17.44
C GLY A 51 -24.88 3.33 -17.56
N THR A 52 -24.96 2.84 -18.79
CA THR A 52 -25.12 1.40 -19.06
C THR A 52 -23.99 0.54 -18.51
N ASP A 53 -22.77 1.08 -18.44
CA ASP A 53 -21.59 0.39 -17.90
C ASP A 53 -21.62 0.20 -16.37
N ASN A 54 -22.53 0.90 -15.69
CA ASN A 54 -22.71 0.85 -14.22
C ASN A 54 -23.93 0.01 -13.80
N LEU A 55 -24.64 -0.58 -14.75
CA LEU A 55 -25.73 -1.50 -14.46
C LEU A 55 -25.19 -2.85 -14.02
N LEU A 56 -25.79 -3.42 -12.98
CA LEU A 56 -25.37 -4.69 -12.39
C LEU A 56 -26.17 -5.85 -12.98
N ALA A 57 -25.59 -7.05 -12.93
CA ALA A 57 -26.31 -8.31 -13.12
C ALA A 57 -26.74 -8.90 -11.77
N GLY A 58 -27.71 -9.81 -11.77
CA GLY A 58 -28.06 -10.60 -10.61
C GLY A 58 -26.98 -11.65 -10.30
N TYR A 59 -26.82 -11.96 -9.03
CA TYR A 59 -25.87 -12.98 -8.57
C TYR A 59 -26.61 -14.16 -7.96
N THR A 60 -26.24 -15.37 -8.35
CA THR A 60 -26.69 -16.60 -7.68
C THR A 60 -26.11 -16.68 -6.26
N ILE A 61 -26.71 -17.49 -5.40
CA ILE A 61 -26.19 -17.72 -4.05
C ILE A 61 -24.76 -18.23 -4.10
N ALA A 62 -24.45 -19.16 -5.01
CA ALA A 62 -23.10 -19.70 -5.15
C ALA A 62 -22.06 -18.64 -5.57
N GLU A 63 -22.42 -17.72 -6.45
CA GLU A 63 -21.54 -16.59 -6.82
C GLU A 63 -21.31 -15.65 -5.64
N ILE A 64 -22.34 -15.36 -4.86
CA ILE A 64 -22.23 -14.53 -3.64
C ILE A 64 -21.29 -15.20 -2.62
N GLU A 65 -21.51 -16.49 -2.34
CA GLU A 65 -20.66 -17.26 -1.42
C GLU A 65 -19.21 -17.31 -1.90
N ALA A 66 -18.96 -17.44 -3.19
CA ALA A 66 -17.61 -17.40 -3.76
C ALA A 66 -16.93 -16.02 -3.58
N ILE A 67 -17.66 -14.93 -3.85
CA ILE A 67 -17.17 -13.56 -3.68
C ILE A 67 -16.86 -13.28 -2.19
N GLU A 68 -17.76 -13.70 -1.29
CA GLU A 68 -17.59 -13.53 0.16
C GLU A 68 -16.37 -14.33 0.67
N ALA A 69 -16.20 -15.58 0.18
CA ALA A 69 -15.07 -16.43 0.54
C ALA A 69 -13.72 -15.87 0.03
N GLU A 70 -13.69 -15.33 -1.20
CA GLU A 70 -12.51 -14.67 -1.75
C GLU A 70 -12.13 -13.42 -0.94
N ALA A 71 -13.11 -12.58 -0.62
CA ALA A 71 -12.89 -11.39 0.20
C ALA A 71 -12.45 -11.72 1.63
N GLU A 72 -12.92 -12.83 2.21
CA GLU A 72 -12.47 -13.30 3.53
C GLU A 72 -11.03 -13.83 3.46
N ALA A 73 -10.69 -14.60 2.43
CA ALA A 73 -9.35 -15.11 2.20
C ALA A 73 -8.32 -13.97 2.00
N GLU A 74 -8.69 -12.93 1.24
CA GLU A 74 -7.86 -11.74 1.05
C GLU A 74 -7.61 -10.99 2.37
N ARG A 75 -8.66 -10.78 3.17
CA ARG A 75 -8.52 -10.16 4.50
C ARG A 75 -7.64 -10.97 5.44
N ALA A 76 -7.80 -12.30 5.43
CA ALA A 76 -6.98 -13.20 6.24
C ALA A 76 -5.51 -13.17 5.82
N ALA A 77 -5.23 -13.14 4.52
CA ALA A 77 -3.88 -13.02 3.99
C ALA A 77 -3.22 -11.68 4.37
N ALA A 78 -3.97 -10.57 4.26
CA ALA A 78 -3.48 -9.24 4.66
C ALA A 78 -3.17 -9.19 6.17
N ALA A 79 -4.05 -9.75 7.01
CA ALA A 79 -3.84 -9.80 8.46
C ALA A 79 -2.63 -10.69 8.84
N ALA A 80 -2.41 -11.80 8.13
CA ALA A 80 -1.25 -12.66 8.36
C ALA A 80 0.07 -11.97 7.98
N GLU A 81 0.08 -11.20 6.88
CA GLU A 81 1.25 -10.44 6.46
C GLU A 81 1.58 -9.32 7.45
N GLU A 82 0.57 -8.60 7.94
CA GLU A 82 0.73 -7.57 8.97
C GLU A 82 1.32 -8.17 10.27
N ALA A 83 0.76 -9.28 10.74
CA ALA A 83 1.27 -9.98 11.91
C ALA A 83 2.73 -10.47 11.71
N ARG A 84 3.10 -10.88 10.48
CA ARG A 84 4.47 -11.26 10.14
C ARG A 84 5.42 -10.06 10.27
N ARG A 85 5.04 -8.90 9.75
CA ARG A 85 5.84 -7.67 9.82
C ARG A 85 6.05 -7.21 11.26
N GLN A 86 4.97 -7.16 12.04
CA GLN A 86 5.02 -6.80 13.46
C GLN A 86 5.95 -7.72 14.26
N LYS A 87 5.88 -9.03 13.99
CA LYS A 87 6.78 -10.01 14.63
C LYS A 87 8.25 -9.76 14.29
N ILE A 88 8.57 -9.42 13.03
CA ILE A 88 9.95 -9.12 12.61
C ILE A 88 10.45 -7.86 13.32
N ILE A 89 9.64 -6.79 13.37
CA ILE A 89 9.98 -5.55 14.09
C ILE A 89 10.24 -5.84 15.56
N ALA A 90 9.32 -6.52 16.24
CA ALA A 90 9.45 -6.87 17.65
C ALA A 90 10.68 -7.74 17.95
N ASN A 91 10.96 -8.73 17.09
CA ASN A 91 12.14 -9.58 17.22
C ASN A 91 13.44 -8.79 17.01
N THR A 92 13.45 -7.80 16.12
CA THR A 92 14.62 -6.93 15.92
C THR A 92 14.87 -6.09 17.16
N ILE A 93 13.82 -5.48 17.72
CA ILE A 93 13.93 -4.68 18.95
C ILE A 93 14.44 -5.54 20.12
N SER A 94 13.89 -6.74 20.30
CA SER A 94 14.29 -7.63 21.41
C SER A 94 15.64 -8.34 21.22
N GLY A 95 16.09 -8.47 19.98
CA GLY A 95 17.35 -9.14 19.62
C GLY A 95 18.54 -8.20 19.50
N THR A 96 18.36 -6.90 19.71
CA THR A 96 19.40 -5.87 19.66
C THR A 96 19.38 -5.05 20.96
N ASP A 97 20.47 -4.36 21.24
CA ASP A 97 20.56 -3.44 22.39
C ASP A 97 19.86 -2.09 22.14
N ILE A 98 18.97 -2.02 21.14
CA ILE A 98 18.24 -0.82 20.77
C ILE A 98 17.15 -0.55 21.81
N THR A 99 17.22 0.63 22.43
CA THR A 99 16.06 1.19 23.13
C THR A 99 15.20 1.91 22.08
N TYR A 100 14.19 1.23 21.54
CA TYR A 100 13.30 1.83 20.55
C TYR A 100 12.37 2.86 21.23
N ASN A 101 12.67 4.13 20.99
CA ASN A 101 11.89 5.27 21.45
C ASN A 101 11.77 6.30 20.31
N PRO A 102 10.76 6.17 19.43
CA PRO A 102 10.68 6.98 18.23
C PRO A 102 10.50 8.46 18.55
N THR A 103 11.27 9.30 17.88
CA THR A 103 11.26 10.76 17.99
C THR A 103 10.15 11.43 17.19
N MET A 104 9.36 10.64 16.45
CA MET A 104 8.20 11.07 15.69
C MET A 104 7.18 9.94 15.63
N SER A 105 5.92 10.28 15.35
CA SER A 105 4.89 9.26 15.10
C SER A 105 5.13 8.57 13.78
N VAL A 106 5.28 7.24 13.81
CA VAL A 106 5.46 6.36 12.66
C VAL A 106 4.63 5.09 12.85
N SER A 107 4.13 4.55 11.76
CA SER A 107 3.45 3.26 11.74
C SER A 107 4.45 2.11 11.55
N ASP A 108 4.02 0.88 11.79
CA ASP A 108 4.80 -0.31 11.46
C ASP A 108 5.09 -0.39 9.94
N ASP A 109 4.16 0.09 9.10
CA ASP A 109 4.37 0.21 7.66
C ASP A 109 5.48 1.22 7.31
N ASP A 110 5.58 2.34 8.02
CA ASP A 110 6.69 3.28 7.82
C ASP A 110 8.04 2.67 8.21
N ILE A 111 8.09 1.92 9.33
CA ILE A 111 9.30 1.21 9.76
C ILE A 111 9.70 0.17 8.71
N TRP A 112 8.73 -0.60 8.22
CA TRP A 112 8.94 -1.61 7.19
C TRP A 112 9.43 -0.99 5.88
N LEU A 113 8.78 0.08 5.43
CA LEU A 113 9.17 0.84 4.25
C LEU A 113 10.59 1.37 4.38
N MET A 114 10.94 1.96 5.52
CA MET A 114 12.30 2.43 5.79
C MET A 114 13.33 1.29 5.70
N ALA A 115 13.07 0.15 6.33
CA ALA A 115 13.97 -0.99 6.26
C ALA A 115 14.15 -1.51 4.81
N CYS A 116 13.08 -1.53 4.02
CA CYS A 116 13.11 -1.96 2.62
C CYS A 116 13.87 -0.97 1.72
N ILE A 117 13.72 0.34 1.92
CA ILE A 117 14.46 1.34 1.13
C ILE A 117 15.93 1.38 1.52
N ILE A 118 16.28 1.20 2.80
CA ILE A 118 17.67 1.06 3.24
C ILE A 118 18.33 -0.15 2.57
N ASP A 119 17.63 -1.30 2.53
CA ASP A 119 18.11 -2.49 1.81
C ASP A 119 18.24 -2.26 0.30
N TRP A 120 17.37 -1.46 -0.29
CA TRP A 120 17.41 -1.13 -1.72
C TRP A 120 18.63 -0.30 -2.08
N GLU A 121 18.95 0.73 -1.28
CA GLU A 121 20.00 1.71 -1.54
C GLU A 121 21.37 1.30 -0.97
N ALA A 122 21.38 0.61 0.17
CA ALA A 122 22.58 0.38 0.96
C ALA A 122 22.78 -1.08 1.43
N ALA A 123 22.18 -2.08 0.75
CA ALA A 123 22.27 -3.48 1.20
C ALA A 123 23.71 -3.97 1.45
N TYR A 124 24.64 -3.56 0.59
CA TYR A 124 26.06 -3.97 0.60
C TYR A 124 26.98 -2.97 1.30
N GLN A 125 26.43 -1.85 1.80
CA GLN A 125 27.21 -0.86 2.52
C GLN A 125 27.46 -1.29 3.97
N PRO A 126 28.52 -0.81 4.63
CA PRO A 126 28.68 -0.93 6.08
C PRO A 126 27.46 -0.39 6.83
N TYR A 127 27.30 -0.80 8.09
CA TYR A 127 26.15 -0.39 8.93
C TYR A 127 25.98 1.14 8.99
N ALA A 128 27.09 1.87 9.09
CA ALA A 128 27.07 3.34 9.09
C ALA A 128 26.43 3.94 7.82
N GLY A 129 26.61 3.31 6.65
CA GLY A 129 25.97 3.70 5.39
C GLY A 129 24.46 3.43 5.39
N LYS A 130 24.03 2.30 5.96
CA LYS A 130 22.62 1.97 6.15
C LYS A 130 21.91 3.00 7.05
N LEU A 131 22.55 3.33 8.19
CA LEU A 131 22.06 4.35 9.12
C LEU A 131 22.03 5.74 8.48
N ALA A 132 23.01 6.07 7.62
CA ALA A 132 23.02 7.33 6.88
C ALA A 132 21.83 7.46 5.91
N VAL A 133 21.47 6.40 5.17
CA VAL A 133 20.29 6.40 4.30
C VAL A 133 19.01 6.63 5.10
N ALA A 134 18.86 5.96 6.25
CA ALA A 134 17.74 6.17 7.15
C ALA A 134 17.63 7.64 7.59
N ASN A 135 18.75 8.23 8.01
CA ASN A 135 18.81 9.62 8.48
C ASN A 135 18.54 10.63 7.36
N VAL A 136 18.97 10.38 6.12
CA VAL A 136 18.60 11.23 4.97
C VAL A 136 17.09 11.29 4.81
N ILE A 137 16.40 10.16 4.90
CA ILE A 137 14.93 10.12 4.79
C ILE A 137 14.29 10.94 5.91
N LEU A 138 14.70 10.74 7.16
CA LEU A 138 14.14 11.46 8.31
C LEU A 138 14.47 12.95 8.30
N ASN A 139 15.67 13.33 7.87
CA ASN A 139 16.05 14.74 7.71
C ASN A 139 15.18 15.41 6.64
N ARG A 140 14.88 14.74 5.54
CA ARG A 140 13.95 15.25 4.52
C ARG A 140 12.56 15.47 5.11
N VAL A 141 11.99 14.46 5.79
CA VAL A 141 10.69 14.57 6.46
C VAL A 141 10.61 15.79 7.40
N ARG A 142 11.71 16.06 8.14
CA ARG A 142 11.77 17.15 9.13
C ARG A 142 12.09 18.52 8.53
N SER A 143 12.64 18.58 7.33
CA SER A 143 13.21 19.83 6.77
C SER A 143 12.18 20.84 6.30
N GLY A 144 10.91 20.44 6.07
CA GLY A 144 9.88 21.29 5.48
C GLY A 144 10.05 21.57 3.97
N HIS A 145 11.15 21.12 3.34
CA HIS A 145 11.42 21.26 1.90
C HIS A 145 11.02 20.01 1.10
N TYR A 146 10.71 18.95 1.78
CA TYR A 146 10.29 17.64 1.23
C TYR A 146 8.93 17.25 1.82
N PRO A 147 8.30 16.20 1.30
CA PRO A 147 7.08 15.66 1.90
C PRO A 147 7.26 15.34 3.39
N GLY A 148 6.25 15.65 4.21
CA GLY A 148 6.29 15.49 5.66
C GLY A 148 6.04 14.06 6.17
N THR A 149 6.11 13.04 5.30
CA THR A 149 5.91 11.62 5.65
C THR A 149 7.00 10.76 5.06
N VAL A 150 7.28 9.61 5.67
CA VAL A 150 8.26 8.64 5.17
C VAL A 150 7.89 8.19 3.76
N SER A 151 6.65 7.77 3.56
CA SER A 151 6.16 7.32 2.25
C SER A 151 6.25 8.43 1.20
N GLY A 152 5.87 9.66 1.55
CA GLY A 152 5.96 10.82 0.66
C GLY A 152 7.39 11.10 0.20
N VAL A 153 8.38 10.98 1.09
CA VAL A 153 9.80 11.15 0.77
C VAL A 153 10.31 9.99 -0.09
N VAL A 154 9.97 8.75 0.27
CA VAL A 154 10.46 7.55 -0.43
C VAL A 154 9.92 7.48 -1.86
N TYR A 155 8.65 7.79 -2.07
CA TYR A 155 8.01 7.74 -3.40
C TYR A 155 8.10 9.05 -4.18
N GLN A 156 8.75 10.05 -3.64
CA GLN A 156 8.96 11.32 -4.35
C GLN A 156 9.72 11.07 -5.66
N ARG A 157 9.19 11.62 -6.76
CA ARG A 157 9.75 11.43 -8.09
C ARG A 157 11.24 11.79 -8.14
N SER A 158 12.04 10.93 -8.73
CA SER A 158 13.49 11.10 -8.98
C SER A 158 14.37 11.19 -7.72
N GLN A 159 13.88 10.79 -6.54
CA GLN A 159 14.70 10.78 -5.33
C GLN A 159 15.42 9.44 -5.13
N PHE A 160 14.72 8.32 -5.30
CA PHE A 160 15.28 6.97 -5.19
C PHE A 160 15.06 6.22 -6.49
N SER A 161 16.16 5.77 -7.12
CA SER A 161 16.08 5.15 -8.44
C SER A 161 15.32 3.82 -8.42
N GLY A 162 14.32 3.71 -9.30
CA GLY A 162 13.54 2.48 -9.46
C GLY A 162 12.57 2.13 -8.32
N VAL A 163 12.36 3.05 -7.38
CA VAL A 163 11.47 2.85 -6.23
C VAL A 163 10.03 3.22 -6.56
N SER A 164 9.81 4.37 -7.20
CA SER A 164 8.48 4.86 -7.56
C SER A 164 8.15 4.60 -9.03
N ASP A 165 6.85 4.37 -9.31
CA ASP A 165 6.26 4.35 -10.66
C ASP A 165 6.14 5.75 -11.31
N GLY A 166 6.46 6.80 -10.55
CA GLY A 166 6.32 8.21 -10.94
C GLY A 166 4.96 8.83 -10.63
N ALA A 167 3.97 8.04 -10.22
CA ALA A 167 2.65 8.48 -9.76
C ALA A 167 2.54 8.51 -8.23
N GLY A 168 3.62 8.18 -7.51
CA GLY A 168 3.65 8.16 -6.05
C GLY A 168 3.40 6.77 -5.43
N ASN A 169 3.34 5.73 -6.27
CA ASN A 169 3.23 4.35 -5.80
C ASN A 169 4.56 3.61 -5.96
N PRO A 170 4.76 2.47 -5.28
CA PRO A 170 5.91 1.63 -5.51
C PRO A 170 5.94 1.09 -6.95
N SER A 171 7.11 1.05 -7.56
CA SER A 171 7.31 0.29 -8.80
C SER A 171 7.12 -1.22 -8.54
N ASP A 172 6.80 -2.01 -9.57
CA ASP A 172 6.62 -3.47 -9.45
C ASP A 172 7.82 -4.15 -8.75
N ARG A 173 9.04 -3.71 -9.08
CA ARG A 173 10.27 -4.25 -8.49
C ARG A 173 10.39 -3.90 -7.01
N PHE A 174 10.03 -2.68 -6.63
CA PHE A 174 10.07 -2.27 -5.23
C PHE A 174 8.88 -2.85 -4.44
N ALA A 175 7.71 -3.01 -5.06
CA ALA A 175 6.58 -3.72 -4.47
C ALA A 175 6.95 -5.18 -4.10
N ALA A 176 7.70 -5.87 -4.96
CA ALA A 176 8.23 -7.19 -4.64
C ALA A 176 9.22 -7.15 -3.44
N ARG A 177 10.01 -6.07 -3.29
CA ARG A 177 10.87 -5.86 -2.10
C ARG A 177 10.02 -5.67 -0.84
N LEU A 178 8.97 -4.87 -0.91
CA LEU A 178 8.05 -4.64 0.21
C LEU A 178 7.37 -5.94 0.66
N ALA A 179 6.92 -6.76 -0.27
CA ALA A 179 6.30 -8.05 0.04
C ALA A 179 7.27 -9.04 0.71
N ASN A 180 8.53 -9.08 0.28
CA ASN A 180 9.53 -9.99 0.84
C ASN A 180 10.21 -9.44 2.10
N GLY A 181 10.25 -8.12 2.26
CA GLY A 181 10.98 -7.42 3.32
C GLY A 181 12.48 -7.22 3.02
N PRO A 182 13.22 -6.57 3.94
CA PRO A 182 14.65 -6.37 3.79
C PRO A 182 15.40 -7.71 3.85
N ARG A 183 16.43 -7.88 3.02
CA ARG A 183 17.29 -9.09 3.00
C ARG A 183 18.24 -9.14 4.18
N ASN A 184 18.57 -7.99 4.75
CA ASN A 184 19.52 -7.85 5.85
C ASN A 184 18.81 -7.25 7.07
N THR A 185 18.91 -7.95 8.22
CA THR A 185 18.33 -7.50 9.49
C THR A 185 18.91 -6.16 9.98
N GLU A 186 20.17 -5.84 9.61
CA GLU A 186 20.78 -4.54 9.91
C GLU A 186 20.01 -3.36 9.30
N CYS A 187 19.27 -3.57 8.18
CA CYS A 187 18.45 -2.52 7.59
C CYS A 187 17.25 -2.17 8.49
N MET A 188 16.65 -3.16 9.13
CA MET A 188 15.59 -2.95 10.13
C MET A 188 16.17 -2.27 11.38
N GLN A 189 17.34 -2.73 11.85
CA GLN A 189 18.03 -2.11 12.96
C GLN A 189 18.35 -0.64 12.69
N ALA A 190 18.91 -0.31 11.54
CA ALA A 190 19.23 1.06 11.15
C ALA A 190 17.98 1.97 11.07
N ALA A 191 16.85 1.44 10.60
CA ALA A 191 15.58 2.16 10.60
C ALA A 191 15.13 2.49 12.02
N LEU A 192 15.13 1.51 12.93
CA LEU A 192 14.72 1.68 14.33
C LEU A 192 15.63 2.63 15.10
N GLU A 193 16.94 2.55 14.91
CA GLU A 193 17.92 3.46 15.54
C GLU A 193 17.74 4.91 15.06
N ALA A 194 17.62 5.11 13.75
CA ALA A 194 17.41 6.45 13.20
C ALA A 194 16.09 7.06 13.70
N LEU A 195 15.01 6.28 13.75
CA LEU A 195 13.71 6.69 14.31
C LEU A 195 13.83 7.03 15.80
N SER A 196 14.69 6.36 16.54
CA SER A 196 14.98 6.65 17.94
C SER A 196 15.93 7.84 18.16
N GLY A 197 16.35 8.51 17.09
CA GLY A 197 17.15 9.73 17.14
C GLY A 197 18.65 9.54 16.95
N VAL A 198 19.13 8.31 16.70
CA VAL A 198 20.53 8.07 16.36
C VAL A 198 20.80 8.66 14.96
N ASN A 199 21.66 9.66 14.89
CA ASN A 199 21.96 10.38 13.64
C ASN A 199 23.47 10.52 13.44
N ASN A 200 23.99 9.90 12.39
CA ASN A 200 25.41 9.90 12.04
C ASN A 200 25.78 10.87 10.92
N ILE A 201 24.81 11.65 10.39
CA ILE A 201 25.00 12.56 9.26
C ILE A 201 24.58 14.01 9.56
N GLY A 202 24.17 14.34 10.80
CA GLY A 202 23.65 15.68 11.10
C GLY A 202 22.40 16.04 10.26
N GLY A 203 22.40 17.22 9.66
CA GLY A 203 21.25 17.74 8.88
C GLY A 203 21.25 17.42 7.38
N TYR A 204 22.16 16.59 6.89
CA TYR A 204 22.26 16.30 5.44
C TYR A 204 21.03 15.57 4.91
N THR A 205 20.58 16.00 3.72
CA THR A 205 19.37 15.50 3.05
C THR A 205 19.65 14.77 1.73
N SER A 206 20.93 14.55 1.40
CA SER A 206 21.36 13.83 0.19
C SER A 206 22.60 13.00 0.45
N PHE A 207 22.78 11.96 -0.34
CA PHE A 207 23.97 11.13 -0.36
C PHE A 207 24.37 10.82 -1.80
N ARG A 208 25.66 10.52 -1.99
CA ARG A 208 26.22 10.06 -3.26
C ARG A 208 27.32 9.06 -3.00
N ALA A 209 27.54 8.14 -3.92
CA ALA A 209 28.69 7.25 -3.85
C ALA A 209 29.98 8.06 -4.09
N LEU A 210 30.99 7.89 -3.22
CA LEU A 210 32.22 8.69 -3.22
C LEU A 210 32.94 8.67 -4.57
N TYR A 211 32.96 7.53 -5.27
CA TYR A 211 33.57 7.38 -6.59
C TYR A 211 32.84 8.14 -7.72
N THR A 212 31.66 8.67 -7.46
CA THR A 212 30.84 9.43 -8.45
C THR A 212 30.97 10.94 -8.31
N VAL A 213 31.70 11.42 -7.30
CA VAL A 213 31.79 12.84 -6.98
C VAL A 213 33.25 13.29 -6.84
N ASP A 214 33.53 14.52 -7.28
CA ASP A 214 34.71 15.24 -6.89
C ASP A 214 34.40 16.03 -5.62
N VAL A 215 34.99 15.62 -4.50
CA VAL A 215 34.73 16.22 -3.19
C VAL A 215 35.12 17.70 -3.12
N ASN A 216 36.05 18.15 -4.00
CA ASN A 216 36.47 19.57 -4.06
C ASN A 216 35.34 20.50 -4.55
N ASN A 217 34.32 19.94 -5.16
CA ASN A 217 33.13 20.71 -5.60
C ASN A 217 32.10 20.93 -4.50
N TYR A 218 32.36 20.44 -3.26
CA TYR A 218 31.43 20.55 -2.14
C TYR A 218 32.10 21.31 -0.99
N SER A 219 31.39 22.31 -0.47
CA SER A 219 31.86 23.11 0.67
C SER A 219 31.60 22.44 2.01
N ASP A 220 30.68 21.48 2.06
CA ASP A 220 30.27 20.79 3.29
C ASP A 220 29.76 19.38 2.97
N PHE A 221 30.35 18.36 3.59
CA PHE A 221 29.98 16.95 3.42
C PHE A 221 30.51 16.09 4.57
N VAL A 222 29.91 14.92 4.72
CA VAL A 222 30.37 13.85 5.63
C VAL A 222 30.65 12.59 4.81
N ILE A 223 31.83 12.00 5.00
CA ILE A 223 32.17 10.69 4.42
C ILE A 223 31.72 9.61 5.40
N ILE A 224 30.92 8.68 4.93
CA ILE A 224 30.41 7.54 5.70
C ILE A 224 30.92 6.25 5.06
N GLY A 225 31.52 5.42 5.89
CA GLY A 225 32.14 4.14 5.48
C GLY A 225 33.64 4.20 5.46
N ASP A 226 34.25 3.04 5.32
CA ASP A 226 35.72 2.86 5.21
C ASP A 226 36.20 3.03 3.78
#